data_eb41960a7466ea9f831a213e1a95fa95
#
_entry.id   eb41960a7466ea9f831a213e1a95fa95
#
_cell.length_a   1.000
_cell.length_b   1.000
_cell.length_c   1.000
_cell.angle_alpha   90.00
_cell.angle_beta   90.00
_cell.angle_gamma   90.00
#
_symmetry.space_group_name_H-M   'P 1'
#
loop_
_entity.id
_entity.type
_entity.pdbx_description
1 polymer ?
#
loop_
_entity_poly.entity_id
_entity_poly.type
_entity_poly.pdbx_seq_one_letter_code
_entity_poly.pdbx_strand_id
1 'polypeptide(L)'
;LATIGTFLGGIWANESWGRYWGWDAKETWALVIVLTYAIILHFRLIPGMKSKFIFNVASILAFSSVLMTFIGVNYYLSKGLHSYARGDTPVFPMWAWCTIFIIFGLIFLAGWNKKRVSRS
;
A
#
# COMPACT_ATOMS: atom_id res chain seq x y z
N LEU A 1 8.29 9.72 -3.77
CA LEU A 1 9.34 8.92 -3.09
C LEU A 1 9.33 7.45 -3.53
N ALA A 2 8.19 6.75 -3.54
CA ALA A 2 8.10 5.35 -3.96
C ALA A 2 8.66 5.11 -5.36
N THR A 3 8.31 5.96 -6.32
CA THR A 3 8.80 5.89 -7.71
C THR A 3 10.32 6.04 -7.78
N ILE A 4 10.87 7.05 -7.09
CA ILE A 4 12.32 7.28 -7.03
C ILE A 4 13.02 6.08 -6.39
N GLY A 5 12.49 5.57 -5.28
CA GLY A 5 13.01 4.40 -4.61
C GLY A 5 13.00 3.14 -5.49
N THR A 6 11.96 2.95 -6.29
CA THR A 6 11.86 1.83 -7.23
C THR A 6 12.92 1.93 -8.34
N PHE A 7 13.16 3.13 -8.89
CA PHE A 7 14.22 3.32 -9.88
C PHE A 7 15.61 3.10 -9.30
N LEU A 8 15.91 3.65 -8.12
CA LEU A 8 17.20 3.45 -7.45
C LEU A 8 17.41 1.97 -7.10
N GLY A 9 16.36 1.29 -6.64
CA GLY A 9 16.38 -0.15 -6.39
C GLY A 9 16.66 -0.97 -7.65
N GLY A 10 16.11 -0.56 -8.80
CA GLY A 10 16.39 -1.18 -10.09
C GLY A 10 17.84 -1.02 -10.52
N ILE A 11 18.44 0.16 -10.33
CA ILE A 11 19.86 0.39 -10.62
C ILE A 11 20.71 -0.54 -9.74
N TRP A 12 20.43 -0.58 -8.44
CA TRP A 12 21.12 -1.47 -7.52
C TRP A 12 20.97 -2.96 -7.91
N ALA A 13 19.78 -3.36 -8.35
CA ALA A 13 19.52 -4.74 -8.80
C ALA A 13 20.33 -5.09 -10.05
N ASN A 14 20.51 -4.15 -10.96
CA ASN A 14 21.36 -4.35 -12.14
C ASN A 14 22.83 -4.57 -11.75
N GLU A 15 23.35 -3.77 -10.84
CA GLU A 15 24.72 -3.91 -10.34
C GLU A 15 24.93 -5.23 -9.58
N SER A 16 23.93 -5.66 -8.80
CA SER A 16 24.02 -6.83 -7.94
C SER A 16 23.69 -8.14 -8.64
N TRP A 17 22.76 -8.13 -9.58
CA TRP A 17 22.19 -9.33 -10.21
C TRP A 17 22.17 -9.28 -11.74
N GLY A 18 22.69 -8.21 -12.36
CA GLY A 18 22.77 -8.07 -13.82
C GLY A 18 21.43 -7.79 -14.51
N ARG A 19 20.40 -7.36 -13.80
CA ARG A 19 19.09 -7.03 -14.37
C ARG A 19 18.38 -5.94 -13.56
N TYR A 20 17.72 -5.02 -14.25
CA TYR A 20 16.96 -3.94 -13.62
C TYR A 20 15.64 -4.38 -13.01
N TRP A 21 15.00 -5.39 -13.60
CA TRP A 21 13.66 -5.87 -13.25
C TRP A 21 13.49 -7.34 -13.54
N GLY A 22 12.93 -8.10 -12.63
CA GLY A 22 12.75 -9.55 -12.75
C GLY A 22 11.34 -10.05 -12.53
N TRP A 23 10.35 -9.16 -12.34
CA TRP A 23 8.96 -9.51 -12.05
C TRP A 23 8.79 -10.42 -10.83
N ASP A 24 9.66 -10.29 -9.85
CA ASP A 24 9.44 -10.97 -8.59
C ASP A 24 8.28 -10.33 -7.81
N ALA A 25 7.81 -11.02 -6.76
CA ALA A 25 6.66 -10.56 -6.00
C ALA A 25 6.87 -9.17 -5.39
N LYS A 26 8.08 -8.84 -4.98
CA LYS A 26 8.41 -7.55 -4.34
C LYS A 26 8.43 -6.41 -5.33
N GLU A 27 9.00 -6.63 -6.52
CA GLU A 27 9.00 -5.67 -7.61
C GLU A 27 7.58 -5.39 -8.11
N THR A 28 6.79 -6.45 -8.28
CA THR A 28 5.39 -6.34 -8.70
C THR A 28 4.57 -5.53 -7.70
N TRP A 29 4.72 -5.78 -6.39
CA TRP A 29 4.02 -5.01 -5.36
C TRP A 29 4.54 -3.58 -5.22
N ALA A 30 5.83 -3.32 -5.49
CA ALA A 30 6.36 -1.96 -5.58
C ALA A 30 5.68 -1.18 -6.71
N LEU A 31 5.47 -1.80 -7.88
CA LEU A 31 4.70 -1.22 -8.97
C LEU A 31 3.24 -0.95 -8.58
N VAL A 32 2.61 -1.89 -7.86
CA VAL A 32 1.24 -1.69 -7.35
C VAL A 32 1.15 -0.46 -6.45
N ILE A 33 2.13 -0.23 -5.57
CA ILE A 33 2.18 0.99 -4.73
C ILE A 33 2.19 2.24 -5.63
N VAL A 34 3.10 2.30 -6.60
CA VAL A 34 3.26 3.47 -7.49
C VAL A 34 1.96 3.74 -8.24
N LEU A 35 1.35 2.72 -8.84
CA LEU A 35 0.13 2.87 -9.62
C LEU A 35 -1.07 3.26 -8.74
N THR A 36 -1.23 2.64 -7.58
CA THR A 36 -2.34 2.92 -6.66
C THR A 36 -2.31 4.37 -6.19
N TYR A 37 -1.15 4.86 -5.76
CA TYR A 37 -1.02 6.25 -5.33
C TYR A 37 -1.09 7.23 -6.51
N ALA A 38 -0.62 6.86 -7.71
CA ALA A 38 -0.81 7.67 -8.90
C ALA A 38 -2.32 7.86 -9.21
N ILE A 39 -3.12 6.80 -9.16
CA ILE A 39 -4.56 6.87 -9.36
C ILE A 39 -5.21 7.80 -8.33
N ILE A 40 -4.85 7.66 -7.04
CA ILE A 40 -5.41 8.49 -5.96
C ILE A 40 -5.07 9.97 -6.16
N LEU A 41 -3.85 10.29 -6.57
CA LEU A 41 -3.45 11.65 -6.88
C LEU A 41 -4.27 12.26 -8.01
N HIS A 42 -4.65 11.44 -9.00
CA HIS A 42 -5.48 11.86 -10.13
C HIS A 42 -6.97 11.99 -9.80
N PHE A 43 -7.44 11.50 -8.64
CA PHE A 43 -8.84 11.68 -8.20
C PHE A 43 -9.28 13.14 -8.17
N ARG A 44 -8.36 14.06 -7.91
CA ARG A 44 -8.64 15.50 -7.92
C ARG A 44 -9.00 16.05 -9.30
N LEU A 45 -8.63 15.35 -10.37
CA LEU A 45 -8.95 15.75 -11.75
C LEU A 45 -10.34 15.30 -12.16
N ILE A 46 -10.94 14.32 -11.46
CA ILE A 46 -12.23 13.76 -11.80
C ILE A 46 -13.35 14.58 -11.13
N PRO A 47 -14.29 15.16 -11.89
CA PRO A 47 -15.47 15.81 -11.33
C PRO A 47 -16.26 14.84 -10.43
N GLY A 48 -16.63 15.26 -9.22
CA GLY A 48 -17.31 14.41 -8.23
C GLY A 48 -16.42 13.67 -7.25
N MET A 49 -15.13 13.47 -7.53
CA MET A 49 -14.18 12.82 -6.63
C MET A 49 -13.26 13.81 -5.88
N LYS A 50 -13.55 15.11 -5.94
CA LYS A 50 -12.78 16.19 -5.29
C LYS A 50 -12.93 16.24 -3.77
N SER A 51 -13.70 15.34 -3.17
CA SER A 51 -13.92 15.32 -1.72
C SER A 51 -12.63 14.95 -0.97
N LYS A 52 -12.24 15.82 -0.03
CA LYS A 52 -11.10 15.54 0.88
C LYS A 52 -11.30 14.24 1.65
N PHE A 53 -12.54 13.91 2.01
CA PHE A 53 -12.86 12.67 2.71
C PHE A 53 -12.54 11.44 1.84
N ILE A 54 -13.01 11.41 0.59
CA ILE A 54 -12.73 10.30 -0.34
C ILE A 54 -11.23 10.14 -0.56
N PHE A 55 -10.51 11.25 -0.76
CA PHE A 55 -9.06 11.23 -0.93
C PHE A 55 -8.34 10.65 0.28
N ASN A 56 -8.71 11.06 1.49
CA ASN A 56 -8.09 10.58 2.72
C ASN A 56 -8.37 9.10 2.95
N VAL A 57 -9.62 8.65 2.76
CA VAL A 57 -9.99 7.23 2.90
C VAL A 57 -9.24 6.38 1.88
N ALA A 58 -9.20 6.79 0.62
CA ALA A 58 -8.46 6.09 -0.43
C ALA A 58 -6.97 5.99 -0.11
N SER A 59 -6.36 7.07 0.42
CA SER A 59 -4.95 7.08 0.80
C SER A 59 -4.64 6.11 1.96
N ILE A 60 -5.54 6.03 2.95
CA ILE A 60 -5.40 5.07 4.07
C ILE A 60 -5.51 3.63 3.55
N LEU A 61 -6.51 3.36 2.71
CA LEU A 61 -6.70 2.02 2.14
C LEU A 61 -5.54 1.62 1.23
N ALA A 62 -5.00 2.56 0.45
CA ALA A 62 -3.84 2.33 -0.39
C ALA A 62 -2.58 1.96 0.41
N PHE A 63 -2.47 2.39 1.67
CA PHE A 63 -1.36 2.02 2.52
C PHE A 63 -1.26 0.51 2.76
N SER A 64 -2.37 -0.22 2.60
CA SER A 64 -2.36 -1.69 2.63
C SER A 64 -1.44 -2.30 1.56
N SER A 65 -1.26 -1.64 0.40
CA SER A 65 -0.32 -2.10 -0.63
C SER A 65 1.13 -1.99 -0.17
N VAL A 66 1.46 -0.97 0.65
CA VAL A 66 2.79 -0.83 1.27
C VAL A 66 3.02 -1.95 2.27
N LEU A 67 2.04 -2.21 3.14
CA LEU A 67 2.13 -3.31 4.11
C LEU A 67 2.25 -4.66 3.41
N MET A 68 1.52 -4.87 2.31
CA MET A 68 1.62 -6.09 1.53
C MET A 68 3.01 -6.27 0.92
N THR A 69 3.65 -5.20 0.47
CA THR A 69 5.01 -5.25 -0.06
C THR A 69 6.03 -5.61 1.01
N PHE A 70 5.92 -5.07 2.22
CA PHE A 70 6.88 -5.32 3.29
C PHE A 70 6.62 -6.63 4.03
N ILE A 71 5.38 -6.90 4.41
CA ILE A 71 5.01 -8.05 5.25
C ILE A 71 4.55 -9.21 4.39
N GLY A 72 3.56 -8.98 3.52
CA GLY A 72 2.95 -10.03 2.72
C GLY A 72 3.95 -10.73 1.80
N VAL A 73 4.77 -9.96 1.09
CA VAL A 73 5.77 -10.53 0.18
C VAL A 73 6.86 -11.26 0.95
N ASN A 74 7.39 -10.69 2.03
CA ASN A 74 8.49 -11.32 2.77
C ASN A 74 8.08 -12.62 3.44
N TYR A 75 6.87 -12.72 3.98
CA TYR A 75 6.44 -13.85 4.79
C TYR A 75 5.50 -14.82 4.08
N TYR A 76 4.66 -14.34 3.15
CA TYR A 76 3.64 -15.17 2.49
C TYR A 76 3.91 -15.45 1.02
N LEU A 77 4.58 -14.53 0.32
CA LEU A 77 4.88 -14.65 -1.11
C LEU A 77 6.37 -14.78 -1.37
N SER A 78 7.15 -15.27 -0.39
CA SER A 78 8.60 -15.28 -0.40
C SER A 78 9.18 -16.20 -1.49
N LYS A 79 9.11 -15.75 -2.73
CA LYS A 79 9.79 -16.35 -3.88
C LYS A 79 10.46 -15.22 -4.67
N GLY A 80 11.78 -15.29 -4.81
CA GLY A 80 12.54 -14.31 -5.58
C GLY A 80 13.76 -13.75 -4.84
N LEU A 81 14.54 -12.92 -5.55
CA LEU A 81 15.83 -12.40 -5.05
C LEU A 81 15.65 -11.38 -3.93
N HIS A 82 14.52 -10.68 -3.89
CA HIS A 82 14.21 -9.67 -2.86
C HIS A 82 13.54 -10.24 -1.61
N SER A 83 13.50 -11.54 -1.45
CA SER A 83 12.88 -12.19 -0.29
C SER A 83 13.94 -12.44 0.78
N TYR A 84 13.96 -11.60 1.81
CA TYR A 84 14.99 -11.61 2.86
C TYR A 84 14.56 -12.32 4.14
N ALA A 85 13.27 -12.55 4.36
CA ALA A 85 12.79 -13.24 5.54
C ALA A 85 13.08 -14.76 5.44
N ARG A 86 13.81 -15.28 6.40
CA ARG A 86 14.06 -16.71 6.57
C ARG A 86 13.33 -17.18 7.82
N GLY A 87 12.49 -18.19 7.70
CA GLY A 87 11.76 -18.78 8.83
C GLY A 87 10.31 -19.08 8.49
N ASP A 88 9.59 -19.62 9.49
CA ASP A 88 8.17 -19.93 9.37
C ASP A 88 7.34 -18.66 9.19
N THR A 89 6.23 -18.77 8.44
CA THR A 89 5.30 -17.65 8.28
C THR A 89 4.75 -17.25 9.64
N PRO A 90 4.92 -15.98 10.07
CA PRO A 90 4.36 -15.57 11.34
C PRO A 90 2.83 -15.65 11.29
N VAL A 91 2.24 -16.16 12.36
CA VAL A 91 0.80 -16.06 12.55
C VAL A 91 0.43 -14.58 12.58
N PHE A 92 -0.59 -14.20 11.82
CA PHE A 92 -1.03 -12.80 11.77
C PHE A 92 -1.46 -12.34 13.18
N PRO A 93 -0.74 -11.42 13.82
CA PRO A 93 -0.90 -11.16 15.24
C PRO A 93 -2.25 -10.50 15.55
N MET A 94 -2.82 -10.84 16.71
CA MET A 94 -4.11 -10.28 17.18
C MET A 94 -4.15 -8.74 17.16
N TRP A 95 -3.04 -8.08 17.51
CA TRP A 95 -2.96 -6.62 17.48
C TRP A 95 -3.15 -6.04 16.07
N ALA A 96 -2.73 -6.73 15.03
CA ALA A 96 -2.93 -6.29 13.65
C ALA A 96 -4.41 -6.33 13.25
N TRP A 97 -5.15 -7.36 13.67
CA TRP A 97 -6.61 -7.41 13.49
C TRP A 97 -7.30 -6.27 14.24
N CYS A 98 -6.91 -6.02 15.50
CA CYS A 98 -7.44 -4.89 16.26
C CYS A 98 -7.19 -3.55 15.56
N THR A 99 -5.99 -3.34 15.02
CA THR A 99 -5.65 -2.12 14.27
C THR A 99 -6.53 -1.95 13.02
N ILE A 100 -6.75 -3.02 12.26
CA ILE A 100 -7.63 -3.02 11.10
C ILE A 100 -9.05 -2.62 11.50
N PHE A 101 -9.61 -3.25 12.54
CA PHE A 101 -10.96 -2.92 13.03
C PHE A 101 -11.06 -1.49 13.53
N ILE A 102 -10.05 -0.96 14.21
CA ILE A 102 -10.01 0.44 14.67
C ILE A 102 -10.00 1.38 13.47
N ILE A 103 -9.19 1.14 12.45
CA ILE A 103 -9.13 1.97 11.24
C ILE A 103 -10.49 1.99 10.54
N PHE A 104 -11.12 0.83 10.32
CA PHE A 104 -12.45 0.77 9.70
C PHE A 104 -13.52 1.44 10.56
N GLY A 105 -13.47 1.29 11.88
CA GLY A 105 -14.36 1.98 12.83
C GLY A 105 -14.23 3.50 12.74
N LEU A 106 -13.00 4.03 12.70
CA LEU A 106 -12.75 5.46 12.55
C LEU A 106 -13.23 6.00 11.21
N ILE A 107 -13.01 5.27 10.11
CA ILE A 107 -13.53 5.66 8.78
C ILE A 107 -15.05 5.72 8.80
N PHE A 108 -15.71 4.72 9.41
CA PHE A 108 -17.16 4.67 9.54
C PHE A 108 -17.70 5.86 10.36
N LEU A 109 -17.11 6.14 11.53
CA LEU A 109 -17.48 7.27 12.38
C LEU A 109 -17.26 8.61 11.68
N ALA A 110 -16.17 8.78 10.96
CA ALA A 110 -15.91 9.98 10.17
C ALA A 110 -16.94 10.18 9.05
N GLY A 111 -17.33 9.11 8.37
CA GLY A 111 -18.40 9.14 7.37
C GLY A 111 -19.77 9.48 7.97
N TRP A 112 -20.07 8.91 9.14
CA TRP A 112 -21.31 9.20 9.85
C TRP A 112 -21.39 10.67 10.27
N ASN A 113 -20.32 11.18 10.87
CA ASN A 113 -20.27 12.57 11.33
C ASN A 113 -20.38 13.56 10.14
N LYS A 114 -19.75 13.26 9.01
CA LYS A 114 -19.91 14.05 7.78
C LYS A 114 -21.36 14.13 7.32
N LYS A 115 -22.11 13.02 7.36
CA LYS A 115 -23.55 13.01 7.00
C LYS A 115 -24.39 13.82 7.98
N ARG A 116 -24.01 13.82 9.27
CA ARG A 116 -24.74 14.57 10.32
C ARG A 116 -24.57 16.07 10.12
N VAL A 117 -23.34 16.53 9.90
CA VAL A 117 -23.03 17.96 9.67
C VAL A 117 -23.65 18.49 8.37
N SER A 118 -23.81 17.66 7.34
CA SER A 118 -24.44 18.05 6.07
C SER A 118 -25.97 18.15 6.16
N ARG A 119 -26.60 17.67 7.25
CA ARG A 119 -28.06 17.69 7.46
C ARG A 119 -28.51 18.78 8.45
N SER A 120 -27.58 19.41 9.16
CA SER A 120 -27.77 20.59 10.00
C SER A 120 -27.49 21.87 9.22
#